data_1421ddd57b0346457ea5f2e8db6dc215
#
_entry.id   1421ddd57b0346457ea5f2e8db6dc215
#
_cell.length_a   1.000
_cell.length_b   1.000
_cell.length_c   1.000
_cell.angle_alpha   90.00
_cell.angle_beta   90.00
_cell.angle_gamma   90.00
#
_symmetry.space_group_name_H-M   'P 1'
#
loop_
_entity.id
_entity.type
_entity.pdbx_description
1 polymer ?
#
loop_
_entity_poly.entity_id
_entity_poly.type
_entity_poly.pdbx_seq_one_letter_code
_entity_poly.pdbx_strand_id
1 'polypeptide(L)'
;MVSFSLSSLKSRRFAIVLTCIVGCWARSTLLCQTVDPNTASHFAYDVSTPLDLRQVSTEKHGTVTVQEITYNSPVGGVVPASLVVPNDSGKFAAVIWGHWLMPNATNSNKSEFLQEAIALASAGVVSLLIDAPQARPGFKASPNPALVAQQVIDLRRAVDLLLSRSDVDPKRIAYVGHSWDAGTGAILDALDKRFAAFVFMSGPQSTREYYLSSDSPRIMSMRKSVDMAKVEQTLQMNAWADPASYAGHFGPAPALFQYGLHDEDWVPLQDAKDYVAMSSGPQEAKFYDSDHALNQSAQKDRDEFLKKHLGLTP
;
A
#
# COMPACT_ATOMS: atom_id res chain seq x y z
N MET A 1 -1.46 -46.66 -80.90
CA MET A 1 -0.04 -46.99 -81.11
C MET A 1 0.81 -45.87 -80.60
N VAL A 2 1.37 -45.96 -79.41
CA VAL A 2 2.68 -45.47 -79.02
C VAL A 2 2.93 -46.01 -77.63
N SER A 3 3.95 -46.84 -77.53
CA SER A 3 4.54 -47.40 -76.33
C SER A 3 5.32 -46.34 -75.56
N PHE A 4 5.18 -46.30 -74.20
CA PHE A 4 6.20 -45.64 -73.35
C PHE A 4 6.55 -46.54 -72.20
N SER A 5 7.84 -46.66 -72.07
CA SER A 5 8.67 -47.47 -71.19
C SER A 5 8.62 -47.02 -69.75
N LEU A 6 8.57 -47.98 -68.80
CA LEU A 6 8.82 -47.80 -67.37
C LEU A 6 10.32 -47.58 -67.12
N SER A 7 10.67 -46.48 -66.46
CA SER A 7 11.99 -46.30 -65.86
C SER A 7 11.89 -46.05 -64.35
N SER A 8 12.68 -46.83 -63.64
CA SER A 8 12.87 -46.98 -62.20
C SER A 8 12.88 -45.73 -61.38
N LEU A 9 12.07 -45.70 -60.31
CA LEU A 9 12.27 -44.73 -59.16
C LEU A 9 13.07 -45.40 -58.07
N LYS A 10 14.25 -44.85 -57.85
CA LYS A 10 15.11 -45.12 -56.65
C LYS A 10 14.50 -44.51 -55.39
N SER A 11 14.23 -45.36 -54.41
CA SER A 11 13.80 -44.91 -53.07
C SER A 11 14.89 -44.13 -52.38
N ARG A 12 14.63 -42.86 -52.12
CA ARG A 12 15.42 -42.04 -51.12
C ARG A 12 14.71 -42.15 -49.78
N ARG A 13 15.37 -42.78 -48.81
CA ARG A 13 14.98 -42.75 -47.41
C ARG A 13 15.29 -41.35 -46.84
N PHE A 14 14.25 -40.60 -46.52
CA PHE A 14 14.37 -39.39 -45.71
C PHE A 14 14.46 -39.80 -44.24
N ALA A 15 15.60 -39.56 -43.61
CA ALA A 15 15.72 -39.64 -42.18
C ALA A 15 15.16 -38.35 -41.60
N ILE A 16 14.04 -38.46 -40.84
CA ILE A 16 13.49 -37.36 -40.07
C ILE A 16 14.32 -37.31 -38.78
N VAL A 17 15.19 -36.30 -38.67
CA VAL A 17 15.86 -35.96 -37.40
C VAL A 17 14.86 -35.16 -36.55
N LEU A 18 14.31 -35.81 -35.55
CA LEU A 18 13.44 -35.20 -34.56
C LEU A 18 14.35 -34.42 -33.57
N THR A 19 14.53 -33.13 -33.80
CA THR A 19 15.23 -32.26 -32.86
C THR A 19 14.29 -31.94 -31.70
N CYS A 20 14.43 -32.63 -30.59
CA CYS A 20 13.79 -32.25 -29.31
C CYS A 20 14.33 -30.89 -28.85
N ILE A 21 13.58 -29.83 -29.11
CA ILE A 21 13.82 -28.54 -28.45
C ILE A 21 13.33 -28.69 -27.00
N VAL A 22 14.25 -29.00 -26.09
CA VAL A 22 14.03 -28.88 -24.67
C VAL A 22 13.95 -27.37 -24.38
N GLY A 23 12.74 -26.85 -24.37
CA GLY A 23 12.47 -25.50 -23.94
C GLY A 23 12.86 -25.36 -22.46
N CYS A 24 14.05 -24.82 -22.21
CA CYS A 24 14.46 -24.40 -20.87
C CYS A 24 13.56 -23.22 -20.47
N TRP A 25 12.47 -23.50 -19.75
CA TRP A 25 11.70 -22.48 -19.08
C TRP A 25 12.58 -21.96 -17.95
N ALA A 26 13.38 -20.94 -18.24
CA ALA A 26 14.00 -20.12 -17.20
C ALA A 26 12.85 -19.51 -16.40
N ARG A 27 12.53 -20.10 -15.25
CA ARG A 27 11.80 -19.41 -14.18
C ARG A 27 12.70 -18.25 -13.78
N SER A 28 12.45 -17.07 -14.34
CA SER A 28 12.96 -15.84 -13.78
C SER A 28 12.39 -15.75 -12.38
N THR A 29 13.15 -16.19 -11.37
CA THR A 29 12.92 -15.78 -10.02
C THR A 29 13.17 -14.27 -10.04
N LEU A 30 12.10 -13.48 -10.06
CA LEU A 30 12.19 -12.07 -9.72
C LEU A 30 12.74 -12.05 -8.28
N LEU A 31 14.04 -11.87 -8.18
CA LEU A 31 14.67 -11.52 -6.92
C LEU A 31 14.09 -10.15 -6.57
N CYS A 32 13.24 -10.10 -5.54
CA CYS A 32 12.80 -8.85 -4.94
C CYS A 32 14.09 -8.07 -4.61
N GLN A 33 14.33 -6.99 -5.35
CA GLN A 33 15.48 -6.15 -5.08
C GLN A 33 15.30 -5.52 -3.71
N THR A 34 16.30 -5.62 -2.87
CA THR A 34 16.26 -4.97 -1.55
C THR A 34 16.43 -3.46 -1.72
N VAL A 35 15.69 -2.68 -0.94
CA VAL A 35 15.87 -1.23 -0.85
C VAL A 35 17.31 -0.92 -0.44
N ASP A 36 17.91 0.12 -1.03
CA ASP A 36 19.25 0.57 -0.65
C ASP A 36 19.34 0.81 0.86
N PRO A 37 20.36 0.28 1.56
CA PRO A 37 20.49 0.40 3.00
C PRO A 37 20.52 1.84 3.53
N ASN A 38 21.10 2.79 2.79
CA ASN A 38 21.13 4.20 3.20
C ASN A 38 19.70 4.78 3.15
N THR A 39 18.96 4.46 2.09
CA THR A 39 17.54 4.83 1.94
C THR A 39 16.69 4.20 3.06
N ALA A 40 16.87 2.91 3.32
CA ALA A 40 16.14 2.20 4.39
C ALA A 40 16.46 2.74 5.80
N SER A 41 17.65 3.31 6.01
CA SER A 41 18.09 3.83 7.31
C SER A 41 17.24 4.99 7.82
N HIS A 42 16.58 5.76 6.92
CA HIS A 42 15.65 6.82 7.31
C HIS A 42 14.43 6.30 8.10
N PHE A 43 14.13 5.02 8.00
CA PHE A 43 12.99 4.36 8.63
C PHE A 43 13.40 3.39 9.73
N ALA A 44 14.66 3.42 10.14
CA ALA A 44 15.15 2.62 11.25
C ALA A 44 14.63 3.18 12.59
N TYR A 45 14.30 2.27 13.50
CA TYR A 45 13.91 2.63 14.86
C TYR A 45 14.33 1.55 15.86
N ASP A 46 14.42 1.92 17.12
CA ASP A 46 14.69 0.99 18.20
C ASP A 46 13.40 0.25 18.59
N VAL A 47 13.33 -1.02 18.23
CA VAL A 47 12.18 -1.91 18.54
C VAL A 47 12.02 -2.16 20.04
N SER A 48 13.07 -1.95 20.86
CA SER A 48 13.02 -2.11 22.31
C SER A 48 12.37 -0.92 23.03
N THR A 49 12.15 0.20 22.35
CA THR A 49 11.42 1.35 22.90
C THR A 49 10.04 0.89 23.40
N PRO A 50 9.67 1.14 24.67
CA PRO A 50 8.38 0.72 25.20
C PRO A 50 7.21 1.29 24.39
N LEU A 51 6.18 0.47 24.16
CA LEU A 51 4.93 0.93 23.52
C LEU A 51 4.18 1.95 24.37
N ASP A 52 4.31 1.87 25.70
CA ASP A 52 3.58 2.70 26.66
C ASP A 52 2.09 2.86 26.26
N LEU A 53 1.47 1.70 25.97
CA LEU A 53 0.09 1.63 25.53
C LEU A 53 -0.84 2.11 26.63
N ARG A 54 -1.67 3.11 26.31
CA ARG A 54 -2.67 3.65 27.23
C ARG A 54 -4.06 3.63 26.60
N GLN A 55 -5.02 3.11 27.34
CA GLN A 55 -6.42 3.20 26.97
C GLN A 55 -7.00 4.53 27.47
N VAL A 56 -7.61 5.29 26.55
CA VAL A 56 -8.23 6.60 26.82
C VAL A 56 -9.72 6.45 27.11
N SER A 57 -10.42 5.69 26.26
CA SER A 57 -11.83 5.39 26.42
C SER A 57 -12.21 4.05 25.77
N THR A 58 -13.42 3.59 26.03
CA THR A 58 -13.97 2.36 25.46
C THR A 58 -15.46 2.55 25.17
N GLU A 59 -15.88 2.13 24.00
CA GLU A 59 -17.28 2.13 23.59
C GLU A 59 -17.66 0.75 23.02
N LYS A 60 -18.88 0.28 23.33
CA LYS A 60 -19.40 -0.98 22.81
C LYS A 60 -20.36 -0.73 21.66
N HIS A 61 -20.15 -1.42 20.55
CA HIS A 61 -20.97 -1.43 19.36
C HIS A 61 -21.48 -2.87 19.10
N GLY A 62 -22.50 -3.31 19.86
CA GLY A 62 -23.01 -4.67 19.78
C GLY A 62 -21.94 -5.72 20.14
N THR A 63 -21.53 -6.53 19.16
CA THR A 63 -20.50 -7.57 19.31
C THR A 63 -19.07 -7.05 19.13
N VAL A 64 -18.88 -5.73 19.05
CA VAL A 64 -17.58 -5.10 18.78
C VAL A 64 -17.27 -4.08 19.88
N THR A 65 -16.03 -3.96 20.27
CA THR A 65 -15.53 -2.92 21.18
C THR A 65 -14.59 -2.00 20.44
N VAL A 66 -14.82 -0.69 20.51
CA VAL A 66 -13.92 0.35 20.06
C VAL A 66 -13.18 0.93 21.26
N GLN A 67 -11.86 0.89 21.24
CA GLN A 67 -11.00 1.44 22.28
C GLN A 67 -10.21 2.61 21.70
N GLU A 68 -10.37 3.79 22.26
CA GLU A 68 -9.45 4.89 21.99
C GLU A 68 -8.18 4.66 22.79
N ILE A 69 -7.05 4.59 22.13
CA ILE A 69 -5.76 4.31 22.74
C ILE A 69 -4.72 5.31 22.29
N THR A 70 -3.62 5.33 23.01
CA THR A 70 -2.37 5.97 22.56
C THR A 70 -1.20 5.02 22.76
N TYR A 71 -0.18 5.14 21.90
CA TYR A 71 1.09 4.44 22.07
C TYR A 71 2.26 5.36 21.69
N ASN A 72 3.46 5.06 22.17
CA ASN A 72 4.63 5.87 21.88
C ASN A 72 5.20 5.61 20.49
N SER A 73 5.49 6.69 19.77
CA SER A 73 6.34 6.66 18.58
C SER A 73 7.81 6.50 19.00
N PRO A 74 8.58 5.59 18.40
CA PRO A 74 10.02 5.44 18.70
C PRO A 74 10.85 6.68 18.33
N VAL A 75 10.34 7.53 17.44
CA VAL A 75 11.00 8.78 17.03
C VAL A 75 10.46 10.01 17.76
N GLY A 76 9.67 9.79 18.79
CA GLY A 76 9.15 10.81 19.67
C GLY A 76 7.69 11.16 19.45
N GLY A 77 7.03 11.54 20.56
CA GLY A 77 5.61 11.85 20.59
C GLY A 77 4.71 10.64 20.81
N VAL A 78 3.43 10.93 20.83
CA VAL A 78 2.36 9.95 21.09
C VAL A 78 1.51 9.79 19.85
N VAL A 79 1.17 8.56 19.50
CA VAL A 79 0.30 8.20 18.38
C VAL A 79 -1.10 7.92 18.92
N PRO A 80 -2.09 8.78 18.65
CA PRO A 80 -3.48 8.46 18.92
C PRO A 80 -3.98 7.39 17.95
N ALA A 81 -4.77 6.43 18.44
CA ALA A 81 -5.33 5.38 17.62
C ALA A 81 -6.70 4.91 18.13
N SER A 82 -7.50 4.35 17.22
CA SER A 82 -8.70 3.60 17.55
C SER A 82 -8.44 2.12 17.30
N LEU A 83 -8.58 1.30 18.34
CA LEU A 83 -8.45 -0.15 18.27
C LEU A 83 -9.85 -0.76 18.31
N VAL A 84 -10.24 -1.40 17.20
CA VAL A 84 -11.54 -2.05 17.05
C VAL A 84 -11.36 -3.56 17.19
N VAL A 85 -12.08 -4.17 18.15
CA VAL A 85 -11.85 -5.56 18.56
C VAL A 85 -13.18 -6.32 18.58
N PRO A 86 -13.25 -7.52 17.96
CA PRO A 86 -14.37 -8.44 18.18
C PRO A 86 -14.50 -8.81 19.66
N ASN A 87 -15.71 -8.97 20.16
CA ASN A 87 -15.94 -9.42 21.54
C ASN A 87 -15.84 -10.95 21.69
N ASP A 88 -15.70 -11.66 20.58
CA ASP A 88 -15.51 -13.11 20.56
C ASP A 88 -14.10 -13.51 21.01
N SER A 89 -13.93 -14.80 21.30
CA SER A 89 -12.63 -15.37 21.61
C SER A 89 -12.03 -16.06 20.39
N GLY A 90 -10.70 -15.93 20.17
CA GLY A 90 -10.06 -16.61 19.06
C GLY A 90 -8.78 -15.93 18.61
N LYS A 91 -8.28 -16.39 17.47
CA LYS A 91 -7.19 -15.78 16.72
C LYS A 91 -7.77 -15.01 15.53
N PHE A 92 -7.62 -13.71 15.54
CA PHE A 92 -8.17 -12.80 14.55
C PHE A 92 -7.12 -12.41 13.50
N ALA A 93 -7.56 -12.15 12.29
CA ALA A 93 -6.79 -11.34 11.36
C ALA A 93 -6.70 -9.89 11.86
N ALA A 94 -5.79 -9.10 11.31
CA ALA A 94 -5.71 -7.69 11.67
C ALA A 94 -5.56 -6.79 10.44
N VAL A 95 -6.04 -5.55 10.54
CA VAL A 95 -5.86 -4.52 9.53
C VAL A 95 -5.37 -3.23 10.20
N ILE A 96 -4.31 -2.65 9.66
CA ILE A 96 -3.86 -1.30 10.00
C ILE A 96 -4.41 -0.35 8.94
N TRP A 97 -5.01 0.75 9.39
CA TRP A 97 -5.64 1.75 8.53
C TRP A 97 -4.92 3.08 8.62
N GLY A 98 -4.51 3.58 7.47
CA GLY A 98 -3.93 4.90 7.30
C GLY A 98 -4.89 5.81 6.52
N HIS A 99 -5.13 7.00 7.04
CA HIS A 99 -6.13 7.92 6.53
C HIS A 99 -5.57 8.93 5.51
N TRP A 100 -6.46 9.55 4.75
CA TRP A 100 -6.12 10.65 3.87
C TRP A 100 -5.75 11.93 4.63
N LEU A 101 -5.14 12.88 3.93
CA LEU A 101 -4.94 14.25 4.42
C LEU A 101 -5.69 15.22 3.52
N MET A 102 -7.02 15.24 3.67
CA MET A 102 -7.90 16.07 2.86
C MET A 102 -8.22 17.38 3.58
N PRO A 103 -7.87 18.54 3.00
CA PRO A 103 -8.19 19.83 3.60
C PRO A 103 -9.70 19.97 3.87
N ASN A 104 -10.03 20.47 5.06
CA ASN A 104 -11.41 20.71 5.51
C ASN A 104 -12.31 19.46 5.67
N ALA A 105 -11.79 18.24 5.50
CA ALA A 105 -12.53 17.03 5.80
C ALA A 105 -12.49 16.76 7.31
N THR A 106 -13.65 16.50 7.90
CA THR A 106 -13.75 16.23 9.34
C THR A 106 -13.19 14.86 9.75
N ASN A 107 -13.07 13.94 8.77
CA ASN A 107 -12.52 12.59 8.92
C ASN A 107 -11.07 12.48 8.40
N SER A 108 -10.35 13.59 8.24
CA SER A 108 -8.93 13.59 7.88
C SER A 108 -8.05 13.18 9.08
N ASN A 109 -8.37 12.03 9.66
CA ASN A 109 -7.79 11.44 10.86
C ASN A 109 -8.20 9.96 10.97
N LYS A 110 -7.81 9.29 12.04
CA LYS A 110 -8.12 7.87 12.33
C LYS A 110 -9.61 7.48 12.26
N SER A 111 -10.55 8.43 12.19
CA SER A 111 -11.98 8.12 12.09
C SER A 111 -12.44 7.81 10.65
N GLU A 112 -11.62 8.01 9.63
CA GLU A 112 -12.00 7.83 8.23
C GLU A 112 -12.60 6.43 7.97
N PHE A 113 -11.93 5.39 8.44
CA PHE A 113 -12.34 3.99 8.21
C PHE A 113 -13.03 3.34 9.40
N LEU A 114 -13.46 4.11 10.42
CA LEU A 114 -14.00 3.53 11.65
C LEU A 114 -15.23 2.63 11.40
N GLN A 115 -16.12 3.02 10.50
CA GLN A 115 -17.30 2.22 10.18
C GLN A 115 -16.95 0.92 9.43
N GLU A 116 -15.97 0.95 8.52
CA GLU A 116 -15.48 -0.26 7.85
C GLU A 116 -14.79 -1.20 8.85
N ALA A 117 -13.98 -0.64 9.75
CA ALA A 117 -13.32 -1.42 10.81
C ALA A 117 -14.33 -2.12 11.73
N ILE A 118 -15.41 -1.43 12.12
CA ILE A 118 -16.51 -2.02 12.93
C ILE A 118 -17.20 -3.14 12.15
N ALA A 119 -17.47 -2.94 10.86
CA ALA A 119 -18.09 -3.95 10.01
C ALA A 119 -17.19 -5.20 9.86
N LEU A 120 -15.90 -5.02 9.62
CA LEU A 120 -14.93 -6.13 9.49
C LEU A 120 -14.69 -6.86 10.82
N ALA A 121 -14.82 -6.19 11.95
CA ALA A 121 -14.70 -6.84 13.25
C ALA A 121 -15.73 -7.97 13.43
N SER A 122 -16.92 -7.84 12.87
CA SER A 122 -17.93 -8.91 12.85
C SER A 122 -17.49 -10.15 12.05
N ALA A 123 -16.52 -10.01 11.15
CA ALA A 123 -15.90 -11.11 10.40
C ALA A 123 -14.59 -11.62 11.03
N GLY A 124 -14.30 -11.25 12.28
CA GLY A 124 -13.11 -11.70 13.01
C GLY A 124 -11.84 -10.93 12.66
N VAL A 125 -11.93 -9.61 12.50
CA VAL A 125 -10.79 -8.74 12.24
C VAL A 125 -10.58 -7.76 13.38
N VAL A 126 -9.37 -7.68 13.90
CA VAL A 126 -8.91 -6.59 14.77
C VAL A 126 -8.43 -5.44 13.87
N SER A 127 -8.92 -4.24 14.05
CA SER A 127 -8.49 -3.08 13.28
C SER A 127 -7.78 -2.05 14.16
N LEU A 128 -6.67 -1.51 13.66
CA LEU A 128 -5.92 -0.43 14.29
C LEU A 128 -5.85 0.77 13.33
N LEU A 129 -6.58 1.82 13.67
CA LEU A 129 -6.67 3.06 12.91
C LEU A 129 -5.80 4.09 13.61
N ILE A 130 -4.76 4.62 12.96
CA ILE A 130 -3.81 5.55 13.58
C ILE A 130 -3.91 6.95 12.99
N ASP A 131 -3.68 7.96 13.83
CA ASP A 131 -3.51 9.34 13.35
C ASP A 131 -2.13 9.54 12.74
N ALA A 132 -2.10 9.99 11.48
CA ALA A 132 -0.88 10.49 10.87
C ALA A 132 -0.32 11.69 11.68
N PRO A 133 0.99 11.97 11.64
CA PRO A 133 1.59 13.07 12.39
C PRO A 133 0.86 14.41 12.20
N GLN A 134 0.35 14.66 11.00
CA GLN A 134 -0.36 15.88 10.64
C GLN A 134 -1.75 16.01 11.27
N ALA A 135 -2.38 14.90 11.66
CA ALA A 135 -3.69 14.88 12.31
C ALA A 135 -3.61 14.96 13.84
N ARG A 136 -2.39 14.89 14.42
CA ARG A 136 -2.20 14.85 15.88
C ARG A 136 -2.40 16.22 16.52
N PRO A 137 -2.89 16.26 17.77
CA PRO A 137 -3.00 17.52 18.52
C PRO A 137 -1.67 18.27 18.59
N GLY A 138 -1.71 19.57 18.36
CA GLY A 138 -0.53 20.44 18.41
C GLY A 138 0.39 20.38 17.20
N PHE A 139 0.05 19.64 16.15
CA PHE A 139 0.80 19.65 14.91
C PHE A 139 0.89 21.09 14.35
N LYS A 140 2.10 21.47 13.96
CA LYS A 140 2.35 22.75 13.25
C LYS A 140 2.75 22.41 11.81
N ALA A 141 2.01 22.93 10.86
CA ALA A 141 2.28 22.71 9.43
C ALA A 141 3.72 23.11 9.08
N SER A 142 4.46 22.17 8.55
CA SER A 142 5.81 22.36 8.03
C SER A 142 6.01 21.38 6.88
N PRO A 143 6.51 21.83 5.72
CA PRO A 143 6.92 20.92 4.66
C PRO A 143 8.19 20.20 5.14
N ASN A 144 8.02 19.04 5.75
CA ASN A 144 9.11 18.26 6.30
C ASN A 144 9.01 16.80 5.86
N PRO A 145 9.91 16.30 5.01
CA PRO A 145 9.93 14.89 4.59
C PRO A 145 10.13 13.92 5.75
N ALA A 146 10.66 14.38 6.91
CA ALA A 146 10.73 13.58 8.13
C ALA A 146 9.35 13.10 8.61
N LEU A 147 8.24 13.76 8.23
CA LEU A 147 6.89 13.29 8.52
C LEU A 147 6.57 11.98 7.79
N VAL A 148 7.12 11.76 6.61
CA VAL A 148 7.00 10.48 5.89
C VAL A 148 7.71 9.38 6.68
N ALA A 149 8.95 9.64 7.12
CA ALA A 149 9.68 8.67 7.95
C ALA A 149 8.93 8.38 9.26
N GLN A 150 8.46 9.41 9.94
CA GLN A 150 7.69 9.25 11.18
C GLN A 150 6.45 8.39 10.97
N GLN A 151 5.66 8.64 9.92
CA GLN A 151 4.46 7.85 9.65
C GLN A 151 4.80 6.39 9.35
N VAL A 152 5.79 6.12 8.50
CA VAL A 152 6.20 4.75 8.18
C VAL A 152 6.70 4.02 9.44
N ILE A 153 7.47 4.69 10.30
CA ILE A 153 7.92 4.14 11.58
C ILE A 153 6.72 3.87 12.50
N ASP A 154 5.78 4.80 12.60
CA ASP A 154 4.59 4.64 13.44
C ASP A 154 3.66 3.51 12.95
N LEU A 155 3.55 3.31 11.63
CA LEU A 155 2.86 2.17 11.04
C LEU A 155 3.58 0.84 11.35
N ARG A 156 4.90 0.80 11.27
CA ARG A 156 5.68 -0.39 11.67
C ARG A 156 5.55 -0.65 13.18
N ARG A 157 5.47 0.41 13.97
CA ARG A 157 5.21 0.30 15.41
C ARG A 157 3.79 -0.17 15.73
N ALA A 158 2.81 0.19 14.88
CA ALA A 158 1.45 -0.36 14.94
C ALA A 158 1.44 -1.89 14.71
N VAL A 159 2.30 -2.41 13.81
CA VAL A 159 2.50 -3.86 13.66
C VAL A 159 3.05 -4.47 14.94
N ASP A 160 4.05 -3.84 15.60
CA ASP A 160 4.61 -4.33 16.86
C ASP A 160 3.52 -4.41 17.94
N LEU A 161 2.63 -3.41 18.01
CA LEU A 161 1.48 -3.39 18.92
C LEU A 161 0.54 -4.57 18.64
N LEU A 162 0.16 -4.78 17.39
CA LEU A 162 -0.72 -5.90 17.02
C LEU A 162 -0.07 -7.24 17.34
N LEU A 163 1.23 -7.41 17.09
CA LEU A 163 1.97 -8.64 17.39
C LEU A 163 2.16 -8.88 18.89
N SER A 164 2.08 -7.86 19.73
CA SER A 164 2.09 -8.00 21.19
C SER A 164 0.79 -8.60 21.75
N ARG A 165 -0.28 -8.63 20.96
CA ARG A 165 -1.59 -9.15 21.33
C ARG A 165 -1.64 -10.66 21.15
N SER A 166 -2.15 -11.37 22.14
CA SER A 166 -2.30 -12.83 22.07
C SER A 166 -3.44 -13.30 21.16
N ASP A 167 -4.39 -12.41 20.82
CA ASP A 167 -5.56 -12.68 19.97
C ASP A 167 -5.37 -12.33 18.49
N VAL A 168 -4.21 -11.79 18.08
CA VAL A 168 -3.89 -11.52 16.67
C VAL A 168 -3.08 -12.67 16.07
N ASP A 169 -3.43 -13.06 14.84
CA ASP A 169 -2.64 -14.01 14.04
C ASP A 169 -1.53 -13.25 13.29
N PRO A 170 -0.25 -13.50 13.60
CA PRO A 170 0.87 -12.77 13.01
C PRO A 170 1.04 -12.97 11.49
N LYS A 171 0.35 -13.95 10.91
CA LYS A 171 0.40 -14.25 9.47
C LYS A 171 -0.74 -13.61 8.68
N ARG A 172 -1.67 -12.96 9.36
CA ARG A 172 -2.89 -12.40 8.76
C ARG A 172 -3.07 -10.93 9.10
N ILE A 173 -2.01 -10.12 8.85
CA ILE A 173 -2.02 -8.66 9.03
C ILE A 173 -2.03 -8.01 7.66
N ALA A 174 -3.00 -7.14 7.40
CA ALA A 174 -3.08 -6.33 6.17
C ALA A 174 -2.94 -4.85 6.47
N TYR A 175 -2.65 -4.09 5.44
CA TYR A 175 -2.62 -2.63 5.45
C TYR A 175 -3.63 -2.05 4.47
N VAL A 176 -4.32 -1.00 4.85
CA VAL A 176 -5.14 -0.16 3.97
C VAL A 176 -4.72 1.28 4.18
N GLY A 177 -4.30 1.95 3.12
CA GLY A 177 -3.92 3.35 3.16
C GLY A 177 -4.63 4.17 2.09
N HIS A 178 -5.07 5.39 2.43
CA HIS A 178 -5.73 6.29 1.51
C HIS A 178 -4.87 7.52 1.25
N SER A 179 -4.75 7.92 -0.03
CA SER A 179 -4.11 9.17 -0.44
C SER A 179 -2.67 9.26 0.10
N TRP A 180 -2.40 10.18 1.01
CA TRP A 180 -1.09 10.33 1.64
C TRP A 180 -0.60 9.03 2.30
N ASP A 181 -1.50 8.33 2.99
CA ASP A 181 -1.14 7.03 3.60
C ASP A 181 -1.11 5.87 2.59
N ALA A 182 -1.65 5.99 1.39
CA ALA A 182 -1.31 5.07 0.30
C ALA A 182 0.16 5.24 -0.11
N GLY A 183 0.66 6.47 -0.15
CA GLY A 183 2.07 6.77 -0.42
C GLY A 183 3.02 6.21 0.66
N THR A 184 2.74 6.46 1.94
CA THR A 184 3.54 5.91 3.05
C THR A 184 3.42 4.39 3.13
N GLY A 185 2.25 3.83 2.78
CA GLY A 185 2.00 2.40 2.68
C GLY A 185 2.83 1.71 1.59
N ALA A 186 3.09 2.38 0.47
CA ALA A 186 3.98 1.85 -0.57
C ALA A 186 5.44 1.74 -0.09
N ILE A 187 5.89 2.71 0.71
CA ILE A 187 7.19 2.63 1.38
C ILE A 187 7.20 1.50 2.40
N LEU A 188 6.10 1.36 3.16
CA LEU A 188 5.94 0.29 4.15
C LEU A 188 6.02 -1.10 3.52
N ASP A 189 5.36 -1.35 2.37
CA ASP A 189 5.42 -2.63 1.65
C ASP A 189 6.86 -3.00 1.28
N ALA A 190 7.63 -2.05 0.77
CA ALA A 190 9.03 -2.30 0.42
C ALA A 190 9.91 -2.65 1.64
N LEU A 191 9.61 -2.08 2.82
CA LEU A 191 10.46 -2.16 4.01
C LEU A 191 10.03 -3.22 5.03
N ASP A 192 8.74 -3.57 5.09
CA ASP A 192 8.20 -4.45 6.15
C ASP A 192 7.47 -5.66 5.56
N LYS A 193 8.04 -6.83 5.76
CA LYS A 193 7.54 -8.10 5.18
C LYS A 193 6.58 -8.87 6.09
N ARG A 194 6.06 -8.22 7.15
CA ARG A 194 5.11 -8.84 8.10
C ARG A 194 3.65 -8.80 7.64
N PHE A 195 3.37 -8.15 6.51
CA PHE A 195 2.03 -8.01 5.97
C PHE A 195 1.66 -9.16 5.03
N ALA A 196 0.40 -9.57 5.08
CA ALA A 196 -0.21 -10.56 4.20
C ALA A 196 -0.86 -9.94 2.95
N ALA A 197 -1.23 -8.65 3.02
CA ALA A 197 -1.85 -7.93 1.90
C ALA A 197 -1.76 -6.41 2.11
N PHE A 198 -1.80 -5.67 1.00
CA PHE A 198 -1.86 -4.21 0.97
C PHE A 198 -3.03 -3.73 0.11
N VAL A 199 -3.66 -2.64 0.52
CA VAL A 199 -4.62 -1.88 -0.31
C VAL A 199 -4.21 -0.43 -0.32
N PHE A 200 -4.06 0.12 -1.51
CA PHE A 200 -3.68 1.51 -1.75
C PHE A 200 -4.84 2.23 -2.45
N MET A 201 -5.44 3.18 -1.76
CA MET A 201 -6.60 3.95 -2.22
C MET A 201 -6.16 5.34 -2.66
N SER A 202 -6.50 5.74 -3.89
CA SER A 202 -6.18 7.05 -4.47
C SER A 202 -4.71 7.47 -4.23
N GLY A 203 -3.82 6.55 -4.53
CA GLY A 203 -2.37 6.58 -4.35
C GLY A 203 -1.81 5.16 -4.36
N PRO A 204 -0.49 4.99 -4.29
CA PRO A 204 0.54 6.01 -4.39
C PRO A 204 0.73 6.59 -5.80
N GLN A 205 1.54 7.64 -5.88
CA GLN A 205 2.08 8.19 -7.12
C GLN A 205 3.53 8.67 -6.88
N SER A 206 4.28 8.98 -7.93
CA SER A 206 5.58 9.65 -7.78
C SER A 206 5.39 11.08 -7.31
N THR A 207 5.91 11.40 -6.14
CA THR A 207 5.91 12.78 -5.62
C THR A 207 6.67 13.71 -6.57
N ARG A 208 7.81 13.23 -7.10
CA ARG A 208 8.63 14.02 -8.02
C ARG A 208 7.86 14.34 -9.30
N GLU A 209 7.33 13.32 -9.98
CA GLU A 209 6.61 13.53 -11.25
C GLU A 209 5.33 14.35 -11.04
N TYR A 210 4.61 14.14 -9.97
CA TYR A 210 3.44 14.95 -9.63
C TYR A 210 3.79 16.44 -9.57
N TYR A 211 4.85 16.84 -8.87
CA TYR A 211 5.23 18.25 -8.78
C TYR A 211 5.87 18.81 -10.05
N LEU A 212 6.60 18.01 -10.81
CA LEU A 212 7.36 18.52 -11.97
C LEU A 212 6.61 18.42 -13.29
N SER A 213 5.81 17.39 -13.52
CA SER A 213 5.26 17.05 -14.84
C SER A 213 3.75 16.76 -14.88
N SER A 214 3.08 16.50 -13.75
CA SER A 214 1.64 16.18 -13.73
C SER A 214 0.77 17.25 -14.36
N ASP A 215 -0.30 16.82 -15.04
CA ASP A 215 -1.33 17.68 -15.64
C ASP A 215 -2.41 18.13 -14.63
N SER A 216 -2.23 17.84 -13.34
CA SER A 216 -3.13 18.32 -12.28
C SER A 216 -3.32 19.82 -12.36
N PRO A 217 -4.54 20.34 -12.49
CA PRO A 217 -4.83 21.79 -12.52
C PRO A 217 -4.26 22.53 -11.32
N ARG A 218 -4.34 21.91 -10.14
CA ARG A 218 -3.79 22.41 -8.89
C ARG A 218 -2.27 22.58 -8.98
N ILE A 219 -1.56 21.59 -9.49
CA ILE A 219 -0.10 21.64 -9.61
C ILE A 219 0.36 22.56 -10.73
N MET A 220 -0.35 22.58 -11.86
CA MET A 220 -0.08 23.52 -12.93
C MET A 220 -0.20 24.97 -12.46
N SER A 221 -1.16 25.26 -11.60
CA SER A 221 -1.30 26.61 -10.98
C SER A 221 -0.15 26.89 -10.01
N MET A 222 0.23 25.93 -9.16
CA MET A 222 1.34 26.09 -8.23
C MET A 222 2.67 26.37 -8.95
N ARG A 223 2.98 25.64 -10.04
CA ARG A 223 4.22 25.84 -10.84
C ARG A 223 4.39 27.28 -11.35
N LYS A 224 3.31 28.00 -11.55
CA LYS A 224 3.35 29.43 -11.98
C LYS A 224 3.76 30.39 -10.86
N SER A 225 3.70 29.96 -9.60
CA SER A 225 3.87 30.83 -8.42
C SER A 225 5.11 30.50 -7.56
N VAL A 226 5.84 29.43 -7.89
CA VAL A 226 6.99 28.99 -7.11
C VAL A 226 8.27 28.90 -7.97
N ASP A 227 9.42 28.93 -7.29
CA ASP A 227 10.72 28.68 -7.91
C ASP A 227 10.88 27.17 -8.17
N MET A 228 10.62 26.73 -9.39
CA MET A 228 10.69 25.31 -9.76
C MET A 228 12.07 24.70 -9.63
N ALA A 229 13.16 25.48 -9.78
CA ALA A 229 14.50 24.95 -9.56
C ALA A 229 14.74 24.56 -8.09
N LYS A 230 14.21 25.35 -7.15
CA LYS A 230 14.24 24.99 -5.73
C LYS A 230 13.34 23.80 -5.41
N VAL A 231 12.17 23.70 -6.03
CA VAL A 231 11.29 22.54 -5.87
C VAL A 231 12.02 21.27 -6.33
N GLU A 232 12.59 21.26 -7.53
CA GLU A 232 13.32 20.11 -8.07
C GLU A 232 14.51 19.72 -7.17
N GLN A 233 15.32 20.69 -6.75
CA GLN A 233 16.42 20.44 -5.81
C GLN A 233 15.93 19.80 -4.50
N THR A 234 14.81 20.30 -3.94
CA THR A 234 14.23 19.76 -2.71
C THR A 234 13.75 18.32 -2.90
N LEU A 235 13.07 18.04 -4.01
CA LEU A 235 12.59 16.69 -4.34
C LEU A 235 13.76 15.73 -4.53
N GLN A 236 14.83 16.15 -5.19
CA GLN A 236 16.03 15.33 -5.38
C GLN A 236 16.71 14.99 -4.04
N MET A 237 16.90 15.99 -3.17
CA MET A 237 17.50 15.76 -1.83
C MET A 237 16.65 14.83 -0.96
N ASN A 238 15.35 14.76 -1.19
CA ASN A 238 14.39 13.97 -0.41
C ASN A 238 13.78 12.80 -1.21
N ALA A 239 14.46 12.31 -2.24
CA ALA A 239 14.01 11.18 -3.06
C ALA A 239 13.73 9.92 -2.21
N TRP A 240 14.40 9.77 -1.06
CA TRP A 240 14.14 8.71 -0.09
C TRP A 240 12.71 8.73 0.48
N ALA A 241 12.01 9.86 0.44
CA ALA A 241 10.62 10.00 0.88
C ALA A 241 9.60 9.91 -0.27
N ASP A 242 10.05 9.72 -1.51
CA ASP A 242 9.16 9.55 -2.67
C ASP A 242 8.72 8.07 -2.77
N PRO A 243 7.40 7.77 -2.77
CA PRO A 243 6.89 6.42 -2.97
C PRO A 243 7.43 5.73 -4.25
N ALA A 244 7.74 6.50 -5.30
CA ALA A 244 8.30 5.96 -6.54
C ALA A 244 9.67 5.28 -6.35
N SER A 245 10.45 5.72 -5.36
CA SER A 245 11.74 5.08 -5.02
C SER A 245 11.58 3.65 -4.49
N TYR A 246 10.36 3.22 -4.18
CA TYR A 246 10.05 1.91 -3.58
C TYR A 246 9.20 1.01 -4.47
N ALA A 247 8.64 1.53 -5.56
CA ALA A 247 7.73 0.78 -6.43
C ALA A 247 8.34 -0.52 -6.98
N GLY A 248 9.65 -0.53 -7.31
CA GLY A 248 10.39 -1.70 -7.75
C GLY A 248 10.79 -2.69 -6.64
N HIS A 249 10.43 -2.42 -5.38
CA HIS A 249 10.91 -3.15 -4.20
C HIS A 249 9.77 -3.78 -3.35
N PHE A 250 8.55 -3.80 -3.87
CA PHE A 250 7.41 -4.38 -3.15
C PHE A 250 7.64 -5.83 -2.75
N GLY A 251 7.06 -6.21 -1.62
CA GLY A 251 7.17 -7.54 -1.06
C GLY A 251 6.38 -8.60 -1.84
N PRO A 252 6.39 -9.84 -1.34
CA PRO A 252 5.59 -10.94 -1.91
C PRO A 252 4.10 -10.83 -1.56
N ALA A 253 3.72 -9.92 -0.68
CA ALA A 253 2.32 -9.70 -0.31
C ALA A 253 1.55 -9.10 -1.49
N PRO A 254 0.36 -9.61 -1.82
CA PRO A 254 -0.46 -9.04 -2.88
C PRO A 254 -0.92 -7.62 -2.54
N ALA A 255 -0.93 -6.75 -3.54
CA ALA A 255 -1.37 -5.37 -3.44
C ALA A 255 -2.57 -5.09 -4.35
N LEU A 256 -3.58 -4.39 -3.84
CA LEU A 256 -4.69 -3.81 -4.59
C LEU A 256 -4.52 -2.31 -4.68
N PHE A 257 -4.40 -1.80 -5.91
CA PHE A 257 -4.43 -0.36 -6.19
C PHE A 257 -5.82 0.06 -6.62
N GLN A 258 -6.36 1.11 -6.02
CA GLN A 258 -7.69 1.65 -6.30
C GLN A 258 -7.59 3.13 -6.63
N TYR A 259 -8.03 3.55 -7.83
CA TYR A 259 -7.96 4.94 -8.29
C TYR A 259 -9.29 5.42 -8.83
N GLY A 260 -9.61 6.70 -8.60
CA GLY A 260 -10.73 7.39 -9.22
C GLY A 260 -10.41 7.84 -10.65
N LEU A 261 -11.34 7.65 -11.59
CA LEU A 261 -11.20 8.13 -12.98
C LEU A 261 -11.29 9.65 -13.10
N HIS A 262 -11.87 10.31 -12.08
CA HIS A 262 -12.12 11.75 -12.04
C HIS A 262 -11.27 12.46 -10.97
N ASP A 263 -10.21 11.81 -10.48
CA ASP A 263 -9.26 12.40 -9.54
C ASP A 263 -8.20 13.25 -10.28
N GLU A 264 -8.65 14.42 -10.78
CA GLU A 264 -7.80 15.28 -11.62
C GLU A 264 -6.78 16.09 -10.80
N ASP A 265 -7.10 16.42 -9.55
CA ASP A 265 -6.30 17.33 -8.73
C ASP A 265 -5.24 16.64 -7.88
N TRP A 266 -5.50 15.42 -7.39
CA TRP A 266 -4.64 14.75 -6.41
C TRP A 266 -3.83 13.62 -7.03
N VAL A 267 -4.47 12.70 -7.77
CA VAL A 267 -3.80 11.58 -8.46
C VAL A 267 -4.39 11.44 -9.87
N PRO A 268 -3.95 12.28 -10.83
CA PRO A 268 -4.40 12.17 -12.20
C PRO A 268 -4.23 10.77 -12.76
N LEU A 269 -5.14 10.35 -13.61
CA LEU A 269 -5.21 8.98 -14.13
C LEU A 269 -3.90 8.49 -14.77
N GLN A 270 -3.16 9.39 -15.42
CA GLN A 270 -1.87 9.03 -16.01
C GLN A 270 -0.83 8.76 -14.94
N ASP A 271 -0.75 9.62 -13.91
CA ASP A 271 0.19 9.46 -12.78
C ASP A 271 -0.07 8.12 -12.05
N ALA A 272 -1.36 7.76 -11.87
CA ALA A 272 -1.76 6.46 -11.31
C ALA A 272 -1.28 5.28 -12.16
N LYS A 273 -1.50 5.32 -13.48
CA LYS A 273 -1.08 4.27 -14.41
C LYS A 273 0.43 4.11 -14.45
N ASP A 274 1.17 5.20 -14.45
CA ASP A 274 2.62 5.19 -14.50
C ASP A 274 3.20 4.58 -13.22
N TYR A 275 2.60 4.90 -12.06
CA TYR A 275 3.01 4.28 -10.80
C TYR A 275 2.75 2.77 -10.77
N VAL A 276 1.58 2.33 -11.19
CA VAL A 276 1.26 0.89 -11.28
C VAL A 276 2.22 0.18 -12.23
N ALA A 277 2.55 0.79 -13.37
CA ALA A 277 3.45 0.20 -14.35
C ALA A 277 4.88 0.02 -13.85
N MET A 278 5.36 0.87 -12.93
CA MET A 278 6.69 0.73 -12.33
C MET A 278 6.71 -0.17 -11.09
N SER A 279 5.54 -0.52 -10.53
CA SER A 279 5.46 -1.31 -9.31
C SER A 279 5.76 -2.78 -9.56
N SER A 280 6.46 -3.42 -8.61
CA SER A 280 6.80 -4.85 -8.62
C SER A 280 5.83 -5.67 -7.76
N GLY A 281 6.01 -6.99 -7.73
CA GLY A 281 5.23 -7.90 -6.88
C GLY A 281 3.88 -8.30 -7.47
N PRO A 282 3.13 -9.16 -6.76
CA PRO A 282 1.78 -9.54 -7.15
C PRO A 282 0.80 -8.41 -6.89
N GLN A 283 0.21 -7.86 -7.96
CA GLN A 283 -0.63 -6.68 -7.85
C GLN A 283 -1.83 -6.74 -8.78
N GLU A 284 -2.90 -6.08 -8.40
CA GLU A 284 -4.01 -5.72 -9.26
C GLU A 284 -4.35 -4.24 -9.13
N ALA A 285 -4.77 -3.59 -10.21
CA ALA A 285 -5.19 -2.19 -10.21
C ALA A 285 -6.63 -2.10 -10.73
N LYS A 286 -7.46 -1.34 -10.00
CA LYS A 286 -8.85 -1.08 -10.36
C LYS A 286 -9.10 0.42 -10.42
N PHE A 287 -9.86 0.83 -11.44
CA PHE A 287 -10.21 2.22 -11.71
C PHE A 287 -11.73 2.36 -11.63
N TYR A 288 -12.21 3.36 -10.90
CA TYR A 288 -13.61 3.52 -10.57
C TYR A 288 -14.15 4.84 -11.12
N ASP A 289 -15.39 4.85 -11.54
CA ASP A 289 -16.12 6.06 -11.90
C ASP A 289 -16.41 6.90 -10.63
N SER A 290 -15.38 7.56 -10.14
CA SER A 290 -15.36 8.33 -8.89
C SER A 290 -14.20 9.33 -8.87
N ASP A 291 -14.23 10.22 -7.89
CA ASP A 291 -13.17 11.15 -7.52
C ASP A 291 -12.15 10.51 -6.54
N HIS A 292 -11.36 11.36 -5.86
CA HIS A 292 -10.35 10.98 -4.89
C HIS A 292 -10.88 10.16 -3.70
N ALA A 293 -12.12 10.37 -3.28
CA ALA A 293 -12.72 9.67 -2.14
C ALA A 293 -13.06 8.21 -2.44
N LEU A 294 -13.13 7.86 -3.73
CA LEU A 294 -13.62 6.59 -4.23
C LEU A 294 -15.12 6.35 -3.92
N ASN A 295 -15.66 5.23 -4.33
CA ASN A 295 -17.08 4.92 -4.21
C ASN A 295 -17.32 3.54 -3.57
N GLN A 296 -18.59 3.19 -3.43
CA GLN A 296 -19.03 1.93 -2.84
C GLN A 296 -18.52 0.69 -3.58
N SER A 297 -18.30 0.78 -4.91
CA SER A 297 -17.73 -0.33 -5.68
C SER A 297 -16.29 -0.58 -5.28
N ALA A 298 -15.52 0.49 -5.05
CA ALA A 298 -14.16 0.38 -4.53
C ALA A 298 -14.14 -0.24 -3.13
N GLN A 299 -15.05 0.17 -2.25
CA GLN A 299 -15.18 -0.43 -0.92
C GLN A 299 -15.49 -1.93 -1.01
N LYS A 300 -16.43 -2.34 -1.84
CA LYS A 300 -16.78 -3.75 -2.03
C LYS A 300 -15.57 -4.57 -2.50
N ASP A 301 -14.86 -4.08 -3.51
CA ASP A 301 -13.67 -4.77 -4.02
C ASP A 301 -12.57 -4.90 -2.97
N ARG A 302 -12.37 -3.87 -2.15
CA ARG A 302 -11.43 -3.86 -1.02
C ARG A 302 -11.82 -4.90 0.03
N ASP A 303 -13.09 -4.96 0.39
CA ASP A 303 -13.59 -5.94 1.35
C ASP A 303 -13.40 -7.37 0.85
N GLU A 304 -13.69 -7.64 -0.43
CA GLU A 304 -13.48 -8.95 -1.05
C GLU A 304 -11.99 -9.31 -1.10
N PHE A 305 -11.13 -8.36 -1.42
CA PHE A 305 -9.67 -8.54 -1.44
C PHE A 305 -9.14 -8.88 -0.04
N LEU A 306 -9.53 -8.11 0.98
CA LEU A 306 -9.13 -8.36 2.36
C LEU A 306 -9.64 -9.72 2.85
N LYS A 307 -10.90 -10.07 2.61
CA LYS A 307 -11.47 -11.37 2.98
C LYS A 307 -10.67 -12.51 2.37
N LYS A 308 -10.37 -12.42 1.08
CA LYS A 308 -9.59 -13.44 0.35
C LYS A 308 -8.20 -13.61 0.95
N HIS A 309 -7.46 -12.53 1.15
CA HIS A 309 -6.04 -12.59 1.52
C HIS A 309 -5.81 -12.75 3.03
N LEU A 310 -6.79 -12.42 3.85
CA LEU A 310 -6.78 -12.68 5.29
C LEU A 310 -7.46 -14.01 5.66
N GLY A 311 -8.00 -14.76 4.69
CA GLY A 311 -8.66 -16.04 4.94
C GLY A 311 -9.88 -15.89 5.85
N LEU A 312 -10.69 -14.84 5.64
CA LEU A 312 -11.94 -14.65 6.39
C LEU A 312 -13.02 -15.51 5.75
N THR A 313 -13.80 -16.18 6.59
CA THR A 313 -15.00 -16.91 6.13
C THR A 313 -16.08 -15.91 5.69
N PRO A 314 -16.83 -16.23 4.63
CA PRO A 314 -17.96 -15.41 4.17
C PRO A 314 -19.02 -15.21 5.22
#